data_aa29cc3d0da7f4503434eef4bba35acc
#
_entry.id   aa29cc3d0da7f4503434eef4bba35acc
#
_cell.length_a   1.000
_cell.length_b   1.000
_cell.length_c   1.000
_cell.angle_alpha   90.00
_cell.angle_beta   90.00
_cell.angle_gamma   90.00
#
_symmetry.space_group_name_H-M   'P 1'
#
loop_
_entity.id
_entity.type
_entity.pdbx_description
1 polymer ?
#
loop_
_entity_poly.entity_id
_entity_poly.type
_entity_poly.pdbx_seq_one_letter_code
_entity_poly.pdbx_strand_id
1 'polypeptide(L)'
;LTKKITEKYRTPAQVVAFLTEDMKIPVSDKVKKQILAGEETPDFYEYDILGALKSNLVEKFYIPAEAECPDIYELEKICRECGVVLAYAYLGDVGVSITGDKKAQRFEDGYTDLLFAEIERIGFNAVTYMPSRNTEEQLREIMELCDRHKLFQISGEDINSPRQSFLCHAMKADMFAHLSDAA
;
A
#
# COMPACT_ATOMS: atom_id res chain seq x y z
N LEU A 1 -11.87 -17.27 -4.69
CA LEU A 1 -12.79 -16.80 -5.72
C LEU A 1 -12.13 -16.86 -7.10
N THR A 2 -10.93 -16.32 -7.28
CA THR A 2 -10.17 -16.31 -8.55
C THR A 2 -10.01 -17.70 -9.12
N LYS A 3 -9.52 -18.66 -8.32
CA LYS A 3 -9.39 -20.06 -8.72
C LYS A 3 -10.70 -20.66 -9.26
N LYS A 4 -11.84 -20.39 -8.62
CA LYS A 4 -13.15 -20.86 -9.13
C LYS A 4 -13.53 -20.22 -10.47
N ILE A 5 -13.09 -18.99 -10.71
CA ILE A 5 -13.32 -18.30 -11.99
C ILE A 5 -12.48 -18.97 -13.08
N THR A 6 -11.18 -19.20 -12.84
CA THR A 6 -10.27 -19.82 -13.81
C THR A 6 -10.59 -21.30 -14.08
N GLU A 7 -11.13 -22.01 -13.12
CA GLU A 7 -11.65 -23.38 -13.31
C GLU A 7 -12.89 -23.41 -14.21
N LYS A 8 -13.77 -22.40 -14.12
CA LYS A 8 -15.01 -22.31 -14.90
C LYS A 8 -14.77 -21.72 -16.28
N TYR A 9 -14.01 -20.65 -16.37
CA TYR A 9 -13.69 -19.94 -17.61
C TYR A 9 -12.24 -20.22 -18.00
N ARG A 10 -12.06 -21.16 -18.92
CA ARG A 10 -10.76 -21.78 -19.19
C ARG A 10 -9.80 -20.95 -20.02
N THR A 11 -10.28 -19.88 -20.66
CA THR A 11 -9.43 -18.99 -21.44
C THR A 11 -9.46 -17.57 -20.86
N PRO A 12 -8.35 -16.82 -20.96
CA PRO A 12 -8.30 -15.42 -20.53
C PRO A 12 -9.41 -14.55 -21.14
N ALA A 13 -9.74 -14.77 -22.40
CA ALA A 13 -10.83 -14.05 -23.09
C ALA A 13 -12.20 -14.32 -22.43
N GLN A 14 -12.48 -15.57 -22.05
CA GLN A 14 -13.72 -15.90 -21.33
C GLN A 14 -13.77 -15.25 -19.95
N VAL A 15 -12.64 -15.16 -19.25
CA VAL A 15 -12.55 -14.46 -17.96
C VAL A 15 -12.82 -12.97 -18.12
N VAL A 16 -12.22 -12.32 -19.13
CA VAL A 16 -12.48 -10.90 -19.41
C VAL A 16 -13.95 -10.67 -19.73
N ALA A 17 -14.56 -11.49 -20.61
CA ALA A 17 -15.98 -11.41 -20.94
C ALA A 17 -16.85 -11.58 -19.68
N PHE A 18 -16.60 -12.57 -18.86
CA PHE A 18 -17.30 -12.78 -17.59
C PHE A 18 -17.22 -11.56 -16.67
N LEU A 19 -16.03 -10.98 -16.49
CA LEU A 19 -15.86 -9.80 -15.63
C LEU A 19 -16.62 -8.59 -16.18
N THR A 20 -16.53 -8.33 -17.49
CA THR A 20 -17.07 -7.12 -18.10
C THR A 20 -18.56 -7.22 -18.48
N GLU A 21 -19.02 -8.36 -18.98
CA GLU A 21 -20.37 -8.54 -19.50
C GLU A 21 -21.33 -9.12 -18.47
N ASP A 22 -20.91 -10.17 -17.74
CA ASP A 22 -21.77 -10.83 -16.76
C ASP A 22 -21.75 -10.09 -15.42
N MET A 23 -20.55 -9.81 -14.87
CA MET A 23 -20.40 -9.10 -13.60
C MET A 23 -20.52 -7.58 -13.73
N LYS A 24 -20.43 -7.04 -14.95
CA LYS A 24 -20.46 -5.59 -15.25
C LYS A 24 -19.41 -4.78 -14.46
N ILE A 25 -18.23 -5.39 -14.28
CA ILE A 25 -17.11 -4.74 -13.61
C ILE A 25 -16.38 -3.84 -14.61
N PRO A 26 -16.16 -2.56 -14.33
CA PRO A 26 -15.35 -1.67 -15.16
C PRO A 26 -13.87 -2.04 -15.05
N VAL A 27 -13.40 -2.91 -15.96
CA VAL A 27 -11.99 -3.32 -16.04
C VAL A 27 -11.24 -2.36 -16.96
N SER A 28 -10.15 -1.74 -16.48
CA SER A 28 -9.32 -0.85 -17.30
C SER A 28 -8.62 -1.63 -18.42
N ASP A 29 -8.28 -0.93 -19.52
CA ASP A 29 -7.62 -1.58 -20.68
C ASP A 29 -6.26 -2.17 -20.30
N LYS A 30 -5.55 -1.56 -19.33
CA LYS A 30 -4.30 -2.11 -18.78
C LYS A 30 -4.54 -3.47 -18.14
N VAL A 31 -5.53 -3.57 -17.26
CA VAL A 31 -5.86 -4.82 -16.55
C VAL A 31 -6.42 -5.86 -17.51
N LYS A 32 -7.25 -5.47 -18.50
CA LYS A 32 -7.69 -6.39 -19.57
C LYS A 32 -6.51 -7.01 -20.31
N LYS A 33 -5.52 -6.18 -20.71
CA LYS A 33 -4.31 -6.67 -21.40
C LYS A 33 -3.51 -7.64 -20.51
N GLN A 34 -3.39 -7.34 -19.22
CA GLN A 34 -2.72 -8.23 -18.27
C GLN A 34 -3.42 -9.57 -18.14
N ILE A 35 -4.74 -9.58 -17.98
CA ILE A 35 -5.53 -10.83 -17.92
C ILE A 35 -5.44 -11.61 -19.24
N LEU A 36 -5.54 -10.93 -20.40
CA LEU A 36 -5.43 -11.58 -21.70
C LEU A 36 -4.06 -12.22 -21.95
N ALA A 37 -2.99 -11.67 -21.37
CA ALA A 37 -1.65 -12.24 -21.41
C ALA A 37 -1.44 -13.36 -20.36
N GLY A 38 -2.47 -13.83 -19.70
CA GLY A 38 -2.38 -14.80 -18.60
C GLY A 38 -1.78 -16.15 -18.98
N GLU A 39 -1.88 -16.57 -20.26
CA GLU A 39 -1.21 -17.78 -20.75
C GLU A 39 0.30 -17.60 -20.88
N GLU A 40 0.77 -16.39 -21.16
CA GLU A 40 2.18 -16.03 -21.26
C GLU A 40 2.79 -15.73 -19.87
N THR A 41 1.94 -15.33 -18.92
CA THR A 41 2.35 -14.95 -17.56
C THR A 41 1.49 -15.64 -16.49
N PRO A 42 1.53 -16.99 -16.43
CA PRO A 42 0.63 -17.77 -15.56
C PRO A 42 0.78 -17.45 -14.06
N ASP A 43 1.99 -17.09 -13.61
CA ASP A 43 2.27 -16.75 -12.21
C ASP A 43 1.54 -15.49 -11.73
N PHE A 44 1.13 -14.61 -12.64
CA PHE A 44 0.41 -13.38 -12.34
C PHE A 44 -1.08 -13.44 -12.65
N TYR A 45 -1.52 -14.46 -13.35
CA TYR A 45 -2.87 -14.51 -13.91
C TYR A 45 -3.98 -14.40 -12.87
N GLU A 46 -3.93 -15.24 -11.84
CA GLU A 46 -4.93 -15.19 -10.76
C GLU A 46 -4.86 -13.88 -9.97
N TYR A 47 -3.67 -13.32 -9.83
CA TYR A 47 -3.47 -12.03 -9.17
C TYR A 47 -4.08 -10.86 -9.97
N ASP A 48 -3.91 -10.84 -11.28
CA ASP A 48 -4.50 -9.81 -12.16
C ASP A 48 -6.04 -9.85 -12.11
N ILE A 49 -6.63 -11.07 -12.08
CA ILE A 49 -8.07 -11.25 -11.88
C ILE A 49 -8.49 -10.75 -10.47
N LEU A 50 -7.71 -11.08 -9.43
CA LEU A 50 -7.96 -10.60 -8.08
C LEU A 50 -7.94 -9.07 -8.00
N GLY A 51 -6.99 -8.43 -8.68
CA GLY A 51 -6.89 -6.97 -8.77
C GLY A 51 -8.16 -6.35 -9.36
N ALA A 52 -8.67 -6.91 -10.47
CA ALA A 52 -9.92 -6.47 -11.09
C ALA A 52 -11.13 -6.62 -10.16
N LEU A 53 -11.20 -7.72 -9.42
CA LEU A 53 -12.28 -7.97 -8.46
C LEU A 53 -12.18 -7.05 -7.24
N LYS A 54 -11.00 -6.93 -6.67
CA LYS A 54 -10.74 -6.15 -5.45
C LYS A 54 -11.08 -4.68 -5.65
N SER A 55 -10.61 -4.07 -6.75
CA SER A 55 -10.85 -2.66 -7.03
C SER A 55 -12.33 -2.28 -7.27
N ASN A 56 -13.19 -3.26 -7.52
CA ASN A 56 -14.60 -3.01 -7.85
C ASN A 56 -15.60 -3.61 -6.86
N LEU A 57 -15.18 -4.56 -6.04
CA LEU A 57 -16.08 -5.30 -5.17
C LEU A 57 -15.80 -5.11 -3.68
N VAL A 58 -14.61 -4.64 -3.30
CA VAL A 58 -14.23 -4.50 -1.89
C VAL A 58 -15.27 -3.65 -1.12
N GLU A 59 -15.70 -2.53 -1.69
CA GLU A 59 -16.71 -1.67 -1.07
C GLU A 59 -18.06 -2.36 -0.84
N LYS A 60 -18.39 -3.39 -1.64
CA LYS A 60 -19.65 -4.15 -1.53
C LYS A 60 -19.59 -5.24 -0.46
N PHE A 61 -18.39 -5.64 -0.07
CA PHE A 61 -18.15 -6.70 0.91
C PHE A 61 -17.39 -6.20 2.13
N TYR A 62 -17.27 -4.88 2.27
CA TYR A 62 -16.58 -4.28 3.41
C TYR A 62 -17.27 -4.66 4.71
N ILE A 63 -16.52 -5.28 5.61
CA ILE A 63 -16.92 -5.55 6.98
C ILE A 63 -16.06 -4.66 7.87
N PRO A 64 -16.65 -3.76 8.65
CA PRO A 64 -15.88 -2.94 9.60
C PRO A 64 -15.09 -3.84 10.56
N ALA A 65 -13.80 -3.60 10.69
CA ALA A 65 -12.91 -4.34 11.59
C ALA A 65 -12.79 -3.65 12.96
N GLU A 66 -13.88 -3.14 13.50
CA GLU A 66 -13.88 -2.34 14.75
C GLU A 66 -13.39 -3.14 15.96
N ALA A 67 -13.83 -4.41 16.06
CA ALA A 67 -13.42 -5.28 17.17
C ALA A 67 -11.97 -5.74 17.11
N GLU A 68 -11.33 -5.62 15.95
CA GLU A 68 -9.95 -6.05 15.70
C GLU A 68 -8.97 -4.88 15.75
N CYS A 69 -9.47 -3.63 15.85
CA CYS A 69 -8.66 -2.42 15.93
C CYS A 69 -8.59 -1.96 17.39
N PRO A 70 -7.51 -2.22 18.12
CA PRO A 70 -7.35 -1.73 19.48
C PRO A 70 -7.27 -0.21 19.49
N ASP A 71 -7.63 0.40 20.61
CA ASP A 71 -7.39 1.82 20.84
C ASP A 71 -5.89 2.13 20.76
N ILE A 72 -5.53 3.27 20.16
CA ILE A 72 -4.13 3.61 19.92
C ILE A 72 -3.33 3.77 21.22
N TYR A 73 -3.95 4.24 22.29
CA TYR A 73 -3.27 4.38 23.59
C TYR A 73 -3.06 3.03 24.27
N GLU A 74 -3.96 2.06 24.04
CA GLU A 74 -3.74 0.68 24.49
C GLU A 74 -2.58 0.05 23.73
N LEU A 75 -2.51 0.27 22.41
CA LEU A 75 -1.40 -0.20 21.59
C LEU A 75 -0.06 0.43 22.00
N GLU A 76 -0.02 1.76 22.20
CA GLU A 76 1.17 2.47 22.70
C GLU A 76 1.66 1.87 24.03
N LYS A 77 0.73 1.68 24.97
CA LYS A 77 1.05 1.09 26.26
C LYS A 77 1.68 -0.28 26.12
N ILE A 78 1.11 -1.15 25.29
CA ILE A 78 1.65 -2.50 25.02
C ILE A 78 3.06 -2.39 24.41
N CYS A 79 3.24 -1.54 23.40
CA CYS A 79 4.54 -1.35 22.74
C CYS A 79 5.60 -0.88 23.75
N ARG A 80 5.27 0.10 24.58
CA ARG A 80 6.16 0.63 25.61
C ARG A 80 6.50 -0.41 26.69
N GLU A 81 5.52 -1.20 27.15
CA GLU A 81 5.73 -2.27 28.15
C GLU A 81 6.58 -3.41 27.59
N CYS A 82 6.44 -3.72 26.30
CA CYS A 82 7.22 -4.74 25.61
C CYS A 82 8.59 -4.25 25.11
N GLY A 83 8.86 -2.94 25.16
CA GLY A 83 10.10 -2.35 24.64
C GLY A 83 10.22 -2.45 23.11
N VAL A 84 9.10 -2.39 22.38
CA VAL A 84 9.07 -2.42 20.92
C VAL A 84 8.77 -1.03 20.33
N VAL A 85 9.22 -0.82 19.11
CA VAL A 85 9.04 0.45 18.40
C VAL A 85 7.60 0.55 17.88
N LEU A 86 6.93 1.64 18.22
CA LEU A 86 5.64 2.00 17.62
C LEU A 86 5.90 2.99 16.48
N ALA A 87 5.67 2.57 15.24
CA ALA A 87 5.92 3.36 14.05
C ALA A 87 4.62 3.80 13.35
N TYR A 88 4.53 5.07 13.00
CA TYR A 88 3.48 5.58 12.13
C TYR A 88 3.81 5.27 10.66
N ALA A 89 2.86 4.69 9.94
CA ALA A 89 3.03 4.37 8.52
C ALA A 89 2.52 5.54 7.66
N TYR A 90 3.43 6.45 7.28
CA TYR A 90 3.10 7.54 6.38
C TYR A 90 2.85 7.03 4.97
N LEU A 91 1.69 7.37 4.41
CA LEU A 91 1.28 7.00 3.06
C LEU A 91 1.51 8.12 2.05
N GLY A 92 1.24 9.35 2.43
CA GLY A 92 1.24 10.52 1.56
C GLY A 92 0.11 10.54 0.54
N ASP A 93 -0.22 11.69 0.01
CA ASP A 93 -1.21 11.84 -1.04
C ASP A 93 -0.76 11.12 -2.32
N VAL A 94 -1.67 10.41 -2.96
CA VAL A 94 -1.38 9.61 -4.15
C VAL A 94 -2.16 10.14 -5.34
N GLY A 95 -1.46 10.63 -6.37
CA GLY A 95 -2.06 11.07 -7.63
C GLY A 95 -2.52 9.90 -8.50
N VAL A 96 -1.65 8.88 -8.64
CA VAL A 96 -1.94 7.65 -9.39
C VAL A 96 -1.29 6.49 -8.65
N SER A 97 -2.05 5.42 -8.40
CA SER A 97 -1.49 4.21 -7.80
C SER A 97 -0.40 3.59 -8.68
N ILE A 98 0.71 3.18 -8.09
CA ILE A 98 1.81 2.50 -8.79
C ILE A 98 1.32 1.21 -9.47
N THR A 99 0.41 0.49 -8.81
CA THR A 99 -0.23 -0.73 -9.34
C THR A 99 -1.38 -0.43 -10.29
N GLY A 100 -1.86 0.83 -10.35
CA GLY A 100 -2.96 1.27 -11.22
C GLY A 100 -4.33 0.77 -10.79
N ASP A 101 -4.44 0.21 -9.60
CA ASP A 101 -5.66 -0.36 -9.03
C ASP A 101 -6.42 0.62 -8.11
N LYS A 102 -5.76 1.70 -7.68
CA LYS A 102 -6.37 2.71 -6.81
C LYS A 102 -6.55 4.04 -7.54
N LYS A 103 -7.65 4.70 -7.25
CA LYS A 103 -7.89 6.10 -7.63
C LYS A 103 -6.96 7.02 -6.83
N ALA A 104 -6.79 8.25 -7.29
CA ALA A 104 -6.13 9.30 -6.52
C ALA A 104 -6.76 9.38 -5.12
N GLN A 105 -5.92 9.40 -4.09
CA GLN A 105 -6.34 9.43 -2.70
C GLN A 105 -5.61 10.54 -1.97
N ARG A 106 -6.33 11.26 -1.12
CA ARG A 106 -5.75 12.22 -0.20
C ARG A 106 -5.65 11.59 1.17
N PHE A 107 -4.47 11.69 1.74
CA PHE A 107 -4.17 11.20 3.07
C PHE A 107 -3.69 12.35 3.96
N GLU A 108 -2.40 12.45 4.26
CA GLU A 108 -1.87 13.29 5.33
C GLU A 108 -1.24 14.60 4.86
N ASP A 109 -0.90 14.78 3.58
CA ASP A 109 -0.09 15.91 3.09
C ASP A 109 -0.70 17.29 3.41
N GLY A 110 -2.02 17.36 3.58
CA GLY A 110 -2.70 18.60 3.92
C GLY A 110 -2.59 19.03 5.39
N TYR A 111 -2.03 18.18 6.29
CA TYR A 111 -1.97 18.45 7.73
C TYR A 111 -0.78 17.79 8.43
N THR A 112 0.35 17.67 7.77
CA THR A 112 1.56 16.98 8.25
C THR A 112 2.08 17.54 9.59
N ASP A 113 2.12 18.86 9.78
CA ASP A 113 2.53 19.46 11.06
C ASP A 113 1.61 19.04 12.22
N LEU A 114 0.29 19.04 12.00
CA LEU A 114 -0.67 18.60 13.01
C LEU A 114 -0.53 17.10 13.29
N LEU A 115 -0.35 16.30 12.25
CA LEU A 115 -0.13 14.86 12.36
C LEU A 115 1.10 14.57 13.22
N PHE A 116 2.24 15.22 12.94
CA PHE A 116 3.48 14.96 13.68
C PHE A 116 3.40 15.40 15.14
N ALA A 117 2.72 16.51 15.43
CA ALA A 117 2.43 16.90 16.81
C ALA A 117 1.57 15.85 17.53
N GLU A 118 0.63 15.23 16.83
CA GLU A 118 -0.29 14.24 17.41
C GLU A 118 0.38 12.88 17.62
N ILE A 119 1.17 12.38 16.66
CA ILE A 119 1.91 11.12 16.83
C ILE A 119 2.97 11.23 17.94
N GLU A 120 3.63 12.39 18.09
CA GLU A 120 4.51 12.65 19.23
C GLU A 120 3.73 12.62 20.56
N ARG A 121 2.57 13.29 20.62
CA ARG A 121 1.69 13.31 21.80
C ARG A 121 1.19 11.92 22.21
N ILE A 122 0.90 11.03 21.24
CA ILE A 122 0.48 9.66 21.47
C ILE A 122 1.66 8.81 21.99
N GLY A 123 2.87 9.09 21.57
CA GLY A 123 4.08 8.37 21.98
C GLY A 123 4.66 7.46 20.89
N PHE A 124 4.39 7.74 19.62
CA PHE A 124 5.11 7.09 18.54
C PHE A 124 6.61 7.37 18.61
N ASN A 125 7.42 6.37 18.29
CA ASN A 125 8.88 6.45 18.32
C ASN A 125 9.48 6.59 16.93
N ALA A 126 8.73 6.20 15.89
CA ALA A 126 9.21 6.13 14.52
C ALA A 126 8.15 6.51 13.50
N VAL A 127 8.61 6.80 12.30
CA VAL A 127 7.79 6.94 11.10
C VAL A 127 8.36 6.05 10.01
N THR A 128 7.50 5.32 9.31
CA THR A 128 7.88 4.62 8.07
C THR A 128 7.37 5.39 6.88
N TYR A 129 8.13 5.42 5.80
CA TYR A 129 7.74 5.99 4.51
C TYR A 129 8.32 5.15 3.37
N MET A 130 7.84 5.37 2.15
CA MET A 130 8.13 4.51 1.01
C MET A 130 9.02 5.21 -0.03
N PRO A 131 10.34 4.99 -0.04
CA PRO A 131 11.25 5.59 -1.02
C PRO A 131 10.87 5.38 -2.49
N SER A 132 10.23 4.25 -2.82
CA SER A 132 9.83 3.96 -4.19
C SER A 132 8.47 4.55 -4.59
N ARG A 133 7.66 4.97 -3.63
CA ARG A 133 6.28 5.41 -3.85
C ARG A 133 6.07 6.90 -3.62
N ASN A 134 6.57 7.41 -2.51
CA ASN A 134 6.42 8.80 -2.15
C ASN A 134 7.23 9.68 -3.11
N THR A 135 6.75 10.90 -3.37
CA THR A 135 7.49 11.88 -4.16
C THR A 135 8.69 12.41 -3.39
N GLU A 136 9.68 12.94 -4.09
CA GLU A 136 10.86 13.52 -3.44
C GLU A 136 10.48 14.68 -2.50
N GLU A 137 9.48 15.47 -2.87
CA GLU A 137 8.96 16.56 -2.04
C GLU A 137 8.37 16.03 -0.73
N GLN A 138 7.47 15.03 -0.81
CA GLN A 138 6.92 14.34 0.36
C GLN A 138 8.02 13.77 1.25
N LEU A 139 8.99 13.06 0.66
CA LEU A 139 10.08 12.44 1.40
C LEU A 139 10.93 13.47 2.15
N ARG A 140 11.28 14.59 1.51
CA ARG A 140 12.05 15.67 2.15
C ARG A 140 11.29 16.27 3.32
N GLU A 141 10.01 16.59 3.14
CA GLU A 141 9.15 17.14 4.19
C GLU A 141 9.07 16.17 5.39
N ILE A 142 8.80 14.89 5.14
CA ILE A 142 8.64 13.90 6.20
C ILE A 142 9.96 13.65 6.95
N MET A 143 11.10 13.61 6.24
CA MET A 143 12.41 13.49 6.88
C MET A 143 12.73 14.70 7.78
N GLU A 144 12.45 15.93 7.31
CA GLU A 144 12.62 17.14 8.13
C GLU A 144 11.72 17.15 9.37
N LEU A 145 10.47 16.67 9.22
CA LEU A 145 9.55 16.52 10.34
C LEU A 145 10.03 15.46 11.34
N CYS A 146 10.51 14.32 10.85
CA CYS A 146 11.09 13.28 11.70
C CYS A 146 12.28 13.81 12.51
N ASP A 147 13.18 14.57 11.88
CA ASP A 147 14.32 15.16 12.55
C ASP A 147 13.90 16.20 13.62
N ARG A 148 12.92 17.04 13.29
CA ARG A 148 12.36 18.05 14.21
C ARG A 148 11.73 17.41 15.45
N HIS A 149 10.96 16.34 15.26
CA HIS A 149 10.26 15.62 16.34
C HIS A 149 11.09 14.47 16.92
N LYS A 150 12.35 14.27 16.46
CA LYS A 150 13.27 13.21 16.93
C LYS A 150 12.68 11.81 16.81
N LEU A 151 11.95 11.57 15.74
CA LEU A 151 11.36 10.28 15.41
C LEU A 151 12.35 9.45 14.59
N PHE A 152 12.43 8.18 14.91
CA PHE A 152 13.23 7.22 14.15
C PHE A 152 12.64 7.02 12.75
N GLN A 153 13.49 6.92 11.73
CA GLN A 153 13.06 6.83 10.35
C GLN A 153 13.30 5.41 9.82
N ILE A 154 12.30 4.82 9.21
CA ILE A 154 12.34 3.44 8.74
C ILE A 154 11.82 3.38 7.30
N SER A 155 12.49 2.62 6.42
CA SER A 155 11.95 2.30 5.10
C SER A 155 10.74 1.36 5.23
N GLY A 156 9.58 1.79 4.75
CA GLY A 156 8.31 1.08 4.86
C GLY A 156 7.76 0.65 3.50
N GLU A 157 8.59 0.04 2.64
CA GLU A 157 8.16 -0.40 1.32
C GLU A 157 7.00 -1.39 1.38
N ASP A 158 5.92 -1.08 0.64
CA ASP A 158 4.73 -1.92 0.53
C ASP A 158 4.81 -2.80 -0.72
N ILE A 159 5.24 -4.04 -0.54
CA ILE A 159 5.32 -5.04 -1.61
C ILE A 159 4.11 -5.97 -1.50
N ASN A 160 3.07 -5.66 -2.26
CA ASN A 160 1.80 -6.39 -2.25
C ASN A 160 1.42 -6.99 -3.61
N SER A 161 2.30 -6.94 -4.58
CA SER A 161 2.10 -7.48 -5.92
C SER A 161 3.27 -8.37 -6.34
N PRO A 162 3.02 -9.55 -6.93
CA PRO A 162 4.09 -10.39 -7.47
C PRO A 162 4.85 -9.72 -8.64
N ARG A 163 4.31 -8.63 -9.19
CA ARG A 163 4.97 -7.82 -10.23
C ARG A 163 5.92 -6.76 -9.68
N GLN A 164 5.90 -6.51 -8.37
CA GLN A 164 6.81 -5.57 -7.74
C GLN A 164 8.16 -6.21 -7.48
N SER A 165 9.22 -5.41 -7.57
CA SER A 165 10.56 -5.84 -7.18
C SER A 165 10.68 -5.95 -5.67
N PHE A 166 11.34 -7.01 -5.18
CA PHE A 166 11.76 -7.10 -3.79
C PHE A 166 12.88 -6.12 -3.43
N LEU A 167 13.57 -5.60 -4.44
CA LEU A 167 14.65 -4.63 -4.26
C LEU A 167 14.08 -3.22 -4.45
N CYS A 168 14.14 -2.41 -3.42
CA CYS A 168 13.87 -0.99 -3.50
C CYS A 168 15.09 -0.27 -4.09
N HIS A 169 15.09 -0.06 -5.41
CA HIS A 169 16.20 0.61 -6.09
C HIS A 169 16.36 2.08 -5.67
N ALA A 170 15.29 2.73 -5.19
CA ALA A 170 15.32 4.10 -4.69
C ALA A 170 16.26 4.25 -3.49
N MET A 171 16.40 3.20 -2.65
CA MET A 171 17.28 3.18 -1.49
C MET A 171 18.77 3.37 -1.81
N LYS A 172 19.16 3.33 -3.09
CA LYS A 172 20.56 3.62 -3.53
C LYS A 172 20.88 5.12 -3.56
N ALA A 173 19.87 5.99 -3.45
CA ALA A 173 20.08 7.42 -3.40
C ALA A 173 20.68 7.85 -2.05
N ASP A 174 21.64 8.76 -2.08
CA ASP A 174 22.37 9.24 -0.88
C ASP A 174 21.44 9.78 0.19
N MET A 175 20.28 10.36 -0.20
CA MET A 175 19.29 10.88 0.75
C MET A 175 18.72 9.81 1.70
N PHE A 176 18.84 8.53 1.35
CA PHE A 176 18.34 7.40 2.17
C PHE A 176 19.46 6.65 2.91
N ALA A 177 20.70 7.14 2.89
CA ALA A 177 21.83 6.46 3.54
C ALA A 177 21.56 6.21 5.03
N HIS A 178 20.92 7.17 5.72
CA HIS A 178 20.55 7.05 7.14
C HIS A 178 19.57 5.92 7.45
N LEU A 179 18.76 5.46 6.48
CA LEU A 179 17.84 4.34 6.67
C LEU A 179 18.56 2.99 6.78
N SER A 180 19.80 2.91 6.27
CA SER A 180 20.64 1.73 6.43
C SER A 180 21.16 1.55 7.86
N ASP A 181 21.26 2.65 8.60
CA ASP A 181 21.70 2.65 10.00
C ASP A 181 20.55 2.22 10.95
N ALA A 182 19.33 2.26 10.42
CA ALA A 182 18.12 1.87 11.13
C ALA A 182 17.83 0.35 11.09
N ALA A 183 18.51 -0.38 10.22
CA ALA A 183 18.32 -1.82 10.03
C ALA A 183 19.32 -2.62 10.85
#